data_3c49512c0a416622b2f88b0af497e977
#
_entry.id   3c49512c0a416622b2f88b0af497e977
#
_cell.length_a   1.000
_cell.length_b   1.000
_cell.length_c   1.000
_cell.angle_alpha   90.00
_cell.angle_beta   90.00
_cell.angle_gamma   90.00
#
_symmetry.space_group_name_H-M   'P 1'
#
loop_
_entity.id
_entity.type
_entity.pdbx_description
1 polymer ?
#
loop_
_entity_poly.entity_id
_entity_poly.type
_entity_poly.pdbx_seq_one_letter_code
_entity_poly.pdbx_strand_id
1 'polypeptide(L)'
;MDSLYSKVQSEPEPPVAADGLFDDFVYSFMRNQRFQLERIDFPLPNFVDGKNHPISKHDWKYDCMYMHQDVYTIIFDSEKSVSAEKDTTIRQVVVEWAYLHQQRVKQYHFAKDNGVWRLKKLDTHAMANNPNHDFYVFYNRFSSDKTYQNSHILNPF
;
A
#
# COMPACT_ATOMS: atom_id res chain seq x y z
N MET A 1 1.17 5.70 34.95
CA MET A 1 -0.07 5.75 34.18
C MET A 1 -0.11 6.88 33.18
N ASP A 2 0.53 7.98 33.48
CA ASP A 2 0.49 9.17 32.63
C ASP A 2 1.34 9.08 31.36
N SER A 3 2.31 8.18 31.30
CA SER A 3 3.24 8.05 30.17
C SER A 3 2.61 7.41 28.92
N LEU A 4 1.55 6.64 29.06
CA LEU A 4 0.82 6.05 27.92
C LEU A 4 -0.13 7.05 27.26
N TYR A 5 -0.73 7.92 28.06
CA TYR A 5 -1.59 9.00 27.56
C TYR A 5 -0.80 10.08 26.82
N SER A 6 0.40 10.40 27.27
CA SER A 6 1.22 11.39 26.61
C SER A 6 1.74 10.95 25.24
N LYS A 7 1.91 9.65 25.00
CA LYS A 7 2.30 9.10 23.70
C LYS A 7 1.18 9.17 22.68
N VAL A 8 -0.07 9.01 23.10
CA VAL A 8 -1.23 9.11 22.21
C VAL A 8 -1.48 10.55 21.76
N GLN A 9 -1.09 11.53 22.58
CA GLN A 9 -1.24 12.95 22.26
C GLN A 9 -0.14 13.51 21.36
N SER A 10 0.92 12.72 21.07
CA SER A 10 2.07 13.19 20.29
C SER A 10 2.02 12.78 18.82
N GLU A 11 0.96 12.08 18.36
CA GLU A 11 0.79 11.81 16.94
C GLU A 11 0.56 13.13 16.19
N PRO A 12 1.37 13.41 15.15
CA PRO A 12 1.19 14.64 14.38
C PRO A 12 -0.17 14.62 13.68
N GLU A 13 -0.90 15.71 13.79
CA GLU A 13 -2.14 15.86 13.03
C GLU A 13 -1.83 15.82 11.53
N PRO A 14 -2.69 15.13 10.74
CA PRO A 14 -2.51 15.14 9.30
C PRO A 14 -2.65 16.57 8.74
N PRO A 15 -1.90 16.92 7.71
CA PRO A 15 -2.00 18.24 7.12
C PRO A 15 -3.40 18.50 6.55
N VAL A 16 -3.85 19.74 6.59
CA VAL A 16 -5.17 20.16 6.09
C VAL A 16 -5.38 19.77 4.61
N ALA A 17 -4.30 19.69 3.83
CA ALA A 17 -4.31 19.32 2.40
C ALA A 17 -4.07 17.82 2.15
N ALA A 18 -4.24 16.96 3.15
CA ALA A 18 -3.89 15.52 3.05
C ALA A 18 -4.62 14.78 1.91
N ASP A 19 -5.76 15.25 1.48
CA ASP A 19 -6.55 14.60 0.43
C ASP A 19 -6.32 15.14 -0.99
N GLY A 20 -5.52 16.18 -1.14
CA GLY A 20 -5.22 16.76 -2.45
C GLY A 20 -4.40 15.82 -3.32
N LEU A 21 -3.29 15.33 -2.79
CA LEU A 21 -2.42 14.37 -3.44
C LEU A 21 -2.48 13.03 -2.69
N PHE A 22 -2.49 11.94 -3.45
CA PHE A 22 -2.48 10.60 -2.84
C PHE A 22 -1.25 10.37 -1.96
N ASP A 23 -0.10 10.87 -2.35
CA ASP A 23 1.14 10.77 -1.56
C ASP A 23 0.99 11.38 -0.17
N ASP A 24 0.40 12.55 -0.08
CA ASP A 24 0.16 13.21 1.21
C ASP A 24 -0.82 12.41 2.06
N PHE A 25 -1.86 11.89 1.44
CA PHE A 25 -2.83 11.03 2.10
C PHE A 25 -2.19 9.76 2.63
N VAL A 26 -1.52 9.00 1.77
CA VAL A 26 -0.96 7.69 2.16
C VAL A 26 0.13 7.84 3.22
N TYR A 27 0.90 8.90 3.16
CA TYR A 27 1.89 9.22 4.18
C TYR A 27 1.25 9.39 5.56
N SER A 28 0.17 10.16 5.63
CA SER A 28 -0.59 10.36 6.88
C SER A 28 -1.29 9.08 7.32
N PHE A 29 -1.87 8.34 6.39
CA PHE A 29 -2.54 7.07 6.65
C PHE A 29 -1.62 6.03 7.29
N MET A 30 -0.39 5.95 6.85
CA MET A 30 0.58 5.01 7.37
C MET A 30 1.17 5.41 8.72
N ARG A 31 1.22 6.69 9.03
CA ARG A 31 1.90 7.21 10.21
C ARG A 31 0.99 7.55 11.38
N ASN A 32 -0.28 7.69 11.14
CA ASN A 32 -1.23 8.11 12.16
C ASN A 32 -2.33 7.06 12.31
N GLN A 33 -2.30 6.35 13.44
CA GLN A 33 -3.24 5.27 13.71
C GLN A 33 -4.69 5.73 13.73
N ARG A 34 -4.96 6.87 14.33
CA ARG A 34 -6.29 7.45 14.43
C ARG A 34 -6.81 7.86 13.06
N PHE A 35 -5.98 8.55 12.28
CA PHE A 35 -6.31 8.94 10.92
C PHE A 35 -6.59 7.70 10.05
N GLN A 36 -5.79 6.66 10.20
CA GLN A 36 -6.00 5.39 9.48
C GLN A 36 -7.39 4.82 9.77
N LEU A 37 -7.79 4.72 11.05
CA LEU A 37 -9.10 4.21 11.42
C LEU A 37 -10.26 5.03 10.83
N GLU A 38 -10.09 6.34 10.76
CA GLU A 38 -11.10 7.24 10.21
C GLU A 38 -11.23 7.14 8.69
N ARG A 39 -10.21 6.62 8.02
CA ARG A 39 -10.13 6.57 6.55
C ARG A 39 -10.30 5.17 5.98
N ILE A 40 -10.83 4.26 6.73
CA ILE A 40 -11.19 2.90 6.30
C ILE A 40 -12.70 2.74 6.30
N ASP A 41 -13.25 2.22 5.22
CA ASP A 41 -14.66 1.86 5.14
C ASP A 41 -14.87 0.49 5.79
N PHE A 42 -15.46 0.49 7.00
CA PHE A 42 -15.77 -0.74 7.72
C PHE A 42 -17.24 -1.14 7.55
N PRO A 43 -17.55 -2.44 7.50
CA PRO A 43 -16.61 -3.55 7.46
C PRO A 43 -15.79 -3.54 6.19
N LEU A 44 -14.46 -3.67 6.33
CA LEU A 44 -13.55 -3.61 5.19
C LEU A 44 -13.57 -4.93 4.42
N PRO A 45 -13.96 -4.93 3.14
CA PRO A 45 -13.83 -6.12 2.31
C PRO A 45 -12.37 -6.57 2.25
N ASN A 46 -12.13 -7.83 2.57
CA ASN A 46 -10.79 -8.42 2.59
C ASN A 46 -10.82 -9.74 1.84
N PHE A 47 -10.43 -9.70 0.58
CA PHE A 47 -10.40 -10.87 -0.27
C PHE A 47 -9.08 -11.61 -0.10
N VAL A 48 -9.17 -12.90 0.22
CA VAL A 48 -8.04 -13.81 0.28
C VAL A 48 -8.33 -14.97 -0.67
N ASP A 49 -7.57 -15.07 -1.74
CA ASP A 49 -7.76 -16.06 -2.80
C ASP A 49 -9.21 -16.09 -3.32
N GLY A 50 -9.77 -14.90 -3.52
CA GLY A 50 -11.11 -14.71 -4.06
C GLY A 50 -12.26 -14.83 -3.06
N LYS A 51 -11.98 -15.13 -1.79
CA LYS A 51 -13.01 -15.20 -0.73
C LYS A 51 -12.96 -13.98 0.16
N ASN A 52 -14.11 -13.37 0.38
CA ASN A 52 -14.21 -12.20 1.24
C ASN A 52 -14.25 -12.60 2.72
N HIS A 53 -13.30 -12.09 3.49
CA HIS A 53 -13.24 -12.20 4.95
C HIS A 53 -13.30 -10.78 5.54
N PRO A 54 -14.46 -10.13 5.60
CA PRO A 54 -14.54 -8.73 5.97
C PRO A 54 -13.99 -8.49 7.38
N ILE A 55 -13.30 -7.35 7.53
CA ILE A 55 -12.67 -6.96 8.79
C ILE A 55 -13.54 -5.86 9.41
N SER A 56 -13.96 -6.06 10.66
CA SER A 56 -14.67 -5.03 11.41
C SER A 56 -13.70 -3.97 11.95
N LYS A 57 -14.21 -2.81 12.29
CA LYS A 57 -13.40 -1.74 12.92
C LYS A 57 -12.74 -2.22 14.20
N HIS A 58 -13.44 -3.05 14.99
CA HIS A 58 -12.92 -3.63 16.22
C HIS A 58 -11.73 -4.56 15.98
N ASP A 59 -11.76 -5.33 14.89
CA ASP A 59 -10.73 -6.31 14.56
C ASP A 59 -9.57 -5.74 13.75
N TRP A 60 -9.70 -4.51 13.27
CA TRP A 60 -8.63 -3.88 12.51
C TRP A 60 -7.40 -3.66 13.38
N LYS A 61 -6.26 -4.07 12.88
CA LYS A 61 -4.96 -3.81 13.48
C LYS A 61 -4.23 -2.75 12.68
N TYR A 62 -3.71 -1.76 13.38
CA TYR A 62 -2.92 -0.70 12.76
C TYR A 62 -1.84 -1.27 11.84
N ASP A 63 -1.84 -0.81 10.61
CA ASP A 63 -0.93 -1.27 9.56
C ASP A 63 -0.06 -0.11 9.09
N CYS A 64 1.20 -0.10 9.52
CA CYS A 64 2.15 0.93 9.13
C CYS A 64 2.79 0.70 7.75
N MET A 65 2.39 -0.30 7.04
CA MET A 65 2.75 -0.60 5.63
C MET A 65 4.25 -0.66 5.29
N TYR A 66 5.13 0.00 6.00
CA TYR A 66 6.56 0.14 5.64
C TYR A 66 7.53 -0.79 6.37
N MET A 67 7.08 -1.60 7.31
CA MET A 67 8.00 -2.20 8.27
C MET A 67 8.38 -3.67 8.01
N HIS A 68 8.28 -4.13 6.78
CA HIS A 68 8.63 -5.52 6.48
C HIS A 68 9.82 -5.56 5.51
N GLN A 69 10.91 -6.18 5.95
CA GLN A 69 12.18 -6.22 5.21
C GLN A 69 12.11 -6.97 3.87
N ASP A 70 11.08 -7.76 3.66
CA ASP A 70 10.95 -8.65 2.49
C ASP A 70 9.85 -8.21 1.52
N VAL A 71 9.43 -6.95 1.58
CA VAL A 71 8.29 -6.46 0.82
C VAL A 71 8.73 -5.41 -0.21
N TYR A 72 8.31 -5.61 -1.44
CA TYR A 72 8.45 -4.61 -2.49
C TYR A 72 7.11 -3.90 -2.68
N THR A 73 7.11 -2.57 -2.68
CA THR A 73 5.91 -1.76 -2.81
C THR A 73 5.83 -1.13 -4.19
N ILE A 74 4.68 -1.27 -4.83
CA ILE A 74 4.35 -0.61 -6.08
C ILE A 74 3.04 0.14 -5.89
N ILE A 75 2.98 1.35 -6.42
CA ILE A 75 1.78 2.16 -6.44
C ILE A 75 1.26 2.19 -7.87
N PHE A 76 0.01 1.80 -8.06
CA PHE A 76 -0.65 1.82 -9.35
C PHE A 76 -1.76 2.85 -9.37
N ASP A 77 -1.85 3.53 -10.50
CA ASP A 77 -3.07 4.19 -10.91
C ASP A 77 -3.87 3.23 -11.79
N SER A 78 -5.17 3.15 -11.59
CA SER A 78 -6.06 2.28 -12.36
C SER A 78 -6.13 2.63 -13.84
N GLU A 79 -5.74 3.83 -14.23
CA GLU A 79 -5.91 4.28 -15.62
C GLU A 79 -4.64 4.69 -16.36
N LYS A 80 -3.59 5.06 -15.74
CA LYS A 80 -2.29 5.36 -16.37
C LYS A 80 -1.32 6.11 -15.46
N SER A 81 -0.14 5.59 -15.24
CA SER A 81 1.05 6.32 -15.56
C SER A 81 1.76 7.12 -14.47
N VAL A 82 2.96 7.28 -14.75
CA VAL A 82 4.13 7.94 -14.18
C VAL A 82 3.89 9.32 -13.52
N SER A 83 2.76 9.97 -13.77
CA SER A 83 2.41 11.27 -13.17
C SER A 83 1.36 11.20 -12.06
N ALA A 84 0.95 10.00 -11.68
CA ALA A 84 -0.13 9.76 -10.72
C ALA A 84 0.12 10.42 -9.36
N GLU A 85 1.37 10.49 -8.93
CA GLU A 85 1.74 11.06 -7.64
C GLU A 85 1.41 12.55 -7.50
N LYS A 86 1.35 13.27 -8.62
CA LYS A 86 1.14 14.72 -8.65
C LYS A 86 -0.21 15.15 -9.21
N ASP A 87 -1.04 14.19 -9.62
CA ASP A 87 -2.31 14.49 -10.23
C ASP A 87 -3.44 14.46 -9.21
N THR A 88 -4.06 15.62 -8.98
CA THR A 88 -5.19 15.77 -8.05
C THR A 88 -6.51 15.27 -8.62
N THR A 89 -6.56 14.92 -9.91
CA THR A 89 -7.78 14.40 -10.56
C THR A 89 -7.94 12.89 -10.43
N ILE A 90 -6.90 12.18 -9.98
CA ILE A 90 -6.94 10.74 -9.75
C ILE A 90 -7.89 10.42 -8.62
N ARG A 91 -8.72 9.39 -8.82
CA ARG A 91 -9.76 8.99 -7.87
C ARG A 91 -9.62 7.57 -7.35
N GLN A 92 -8.74 6.78 -7.92
CA GLN A 92 -8.49 5.39 -7.49
C GLN A 92 -7.01 5.08 -7.58
N VAL A 93 -6.48 4.48 -6.52
CA VAL A 93 -5.08 4.04 -6.47
C VAL A 93 -5.03 2.68 -5.80
N VAL A 94 -4.23 1.78 -6.34
CA VAL A 94 -3.91 0.50 -5.73
C VAL A 94 -2.46 0.53 -5.27
N VAL A 95 -2.24 0.31 -3.99
CA VAL A 95 -0.91 0.06 -3.43
C VAL A 95 -0.72 -1.44 -3.34
N GLU A 96 0.30 -1.95 -3.98
CA GLU A 96 0.56 -3.38 -4.03
C GLU A 96 1.84 -3.73 -3.30
N TRP A 97 1.75 -4.73 -2.43
CA TRP A 97 2.86 -5.27 -1.67
C TRP A 97 3.15 -6.69 -2.12
N ALA A 98 4.37 -6.92 -2.56
CA ALA A 98 4.80 -8.24 -2.97
C ALA A 98 5.64 -8.88 -1.85
N TYR A 99 5.16 -10.00 -1.35
CA TYR A 99 5.88 -10.84 -0.40
C TYR A 99 6.67 -11.88 -1.21
N LEU A 100 7.91 -11.55 -1.54
CA LEU A 100 8.71 -12.30 -2.51
C LEU A 100 8.98 -13.74 -2.07
N HIS A 101 9.31 -13.94 -0.79
CA HIS A 101 9.57 -15.29 -0.25
C HIS A 101 8.33 -16.16 -0.22
N GLN A 102 7.19 -15.57 0.09
CA GLN A 102 5.92 -16.27 0.19
C GLN A 102 5.23 -16.41 -1.17
N GLN A 103 5.71 -15.69 -2.18
CA GLN A 103 5.10 -15.59 -3.50
C GLN A 103 3.62 -15.17 -3.43
N ARG A 104 3.34 -14.20 -2.57
CA ARG A 104 2.01 -13.62 -2.36
C ARG A 104 2.04 -12.13 -2.64
N VAL A 105 0.90 -11.60 -3.04
CA VAL A 105 0.71 -10.18 -3.30
C VAL A 105 -0.50 -9.71 -2.50
N LYS A 106 -0.36 -8.58 -1.80
CA LYS A 106 -1.45 -7.91 -1.09
C LYS A 106 -1.68 -6.54 -1.71
N GLN A 107 -2.91 -6.28 -2.08
CA GLN A 107 -3.34 -5.02 -2.65
C GLN A 107 -4.20 -4.23 -1.67
N TYR A 108 -3.93 -2.94 -1.58
CA TYR A 108 -4.72 -1.95 -0.86
C TYR A 108 -5.40 -1.07 -1.89
N HIS A 109 -6.72 -1.17 -1.99
CA HIS A 109 -7.52 -0.40 -2.94
C HIS A 109 -8.07 0.86 -2.28
N PHE A 110 -7.57 2.00 -2.71
CA PHE A 110 -8.02 3.31 -2.24
C PHE A 110 -8.89 3.98 -3.28
N ALA A 111 -9.90 4.69 -2.82
CA ALA A 111 -10.75 5.52 -3.68
C ALA A 111 -11.05 6.85 -2.99
N LYS A 112 -11.28 7.88 -3.81
CA LYS A 112 -11.62 9.22 -3.34
C LYS A 112 -13.13 9.43 -3.40
N ASP A 113 -13.74 9.56 -2.24
CA ASP A 113 -15.17 9.82 -2.08
C ASP A 113 -15.38 11.24 -1.55
N ASN A 114 -16.10 12.07 -2.28
CA ASN A 114 -16.37 13.46 -1.88
C ASN A 114 -15.09 14.22 -1.51
N GLY A 115 -14.03 14.02 -2.28
CA GLY A 115 -12.75 14.67 -2.05
C GLY A 115 -11.89 14.06 -0.95
N VAL A 116 -12.29 12.92 -0.37
CA VAL A 116 -11.63 12.27 0.75
C VAL A 116 -11.16 10.88 0.35
N TRP A 117 -9.87 10.60 0.50
CA TRP A 117 -9.30 9.28 0.25
C TRP A 117 -9.69 8.30 1.36
N ARG A 118 -10.09 7.09 0.95
CA ARG A 118 -10.48 6.03 1.87
C ARG A 118 -9.96 4.68 1.39
N LEU A 119 -9.59 3.81 2.32
CA LEU A 119 -9.31 2.40 2.01
C LEU A 119 -10.65 1.67 1.84
N LYS A 120 -10.84 1.08 0.69
CA LYS A 120 -12.11 0.45 0.27
C LYS A 120 -12.06 -1.08 0.30
N LYS A 121 -10.89 -1.67 0.06
CA LYS A 121 -10.77 -3.13 -0.08
C LYS A 121 -9.33 -3.56 0.08
N LEU A 122 -9.14 -4.74 0.65
CA LEU A 122 -7.89 -5.50 0.61
C LEU A 122 -8.08 -6.73 -0.29
N ASP A 123 -7.03 -7.09 -1.02
CA ASP A 123 -7.02 -8.29 -1.87
C ASP A 123 -5.65 -8.96 -1.78
N THR A 124 -5.63 -10.20 -1.30
CA THR A 124 -4.40 -11.00 -1.20
C THR A 124 -4.54 -12.23 -2.07
N HIS A 125 -3.57 -12.45 -2.94
CA HIS A 125 -3.58 -13.57 -3.87
C HIS A 125 -2.16 -14.07 -4.17
N ALA A 126 -2.08 -15.23 -4.81
CA ALA A 126 -0.81 -15.77 -5.23
C ALA A 126 -0.16 -14.86 -6.28
N MET A 127 1.15 -14.66 -6.17
CA MET A 127 1.92 -13.85 -7.12
C MET A 127 1.76 -14.35 -8.57
N ALA A 128 1.64 -15.66 -8.75
CA ALA A 128 1.43 -16.27 -10.06
C ALA A 128 0.15 -15.80 -10.76
N ASN A 129 -0.85 -15.35 -10.01
CA ASN A 129 -2.13 -14.86 -10.52
C ASN A 129 -2.17 -13.34 -10.64
N ASN A 130 -1.05 -12.67 -10.42
CA ASN A 130 -0.98 -11.22 -10.46
C ASN A 130 -0.57 -10.76 -11.87
N PRO A 131 -1.18 -9.67 -12.41
CA PRO A 131 -0.78 -9.12 -13.72
C PRO A 131 0.70 -8.74 -13.81
N ASN A 132 1.34 -8.43 -12.68
CA ASN A 132 2.75 -8.05 -12.62
C ASN A 132 3.68 -9.22 -12.25
N HIS A 133 3.21 -10.45 -12.40
CA HIS A 133 3.97 -11.65 -12.06
C HIS A 133 5.37 -11.65 -12.68
N ASP A 134 5.48 -11.37 -13.97
CA ASP A 134 6.76 -11.39 -14.67
C ASP A 134 7.75 -10.36 -14.11
N PHE A 135 7.25 -9.19 -13.74
CA PHE A 135 8.05 -8.16 -13.09
C PHE A 135 8.57 -8.63 -11.73
N TYR A 136 7.74 -9.27 -10.92
CA TYR A 136 8.16 -9.76 -9.61
C TYR A 136 9.17 -10.91 -9.72
N VAL A 137 9.00 -11.79 -10.68
CA VAL A 137 9.97 -12.85 -10.97
C VAL A 137 11.31 -12.24 -11.37
N PHE A 138 11.29 -11.27 -12.27
CA PHE A 138 12.50 -10.54 -12.68
C PHE A 138 13.16 -9.85 -11.49
N TYR A 139 12.40 -9.11 -10.71
CA TYR A 139 12.92 -8.36 -9.56
C TYR A 139 13.55 -9.29 -8.52
N ASN A 140 12.88 -10.36 -8.16
CA ASN A 140 13.39 -11.32 -7.19
C ASN A 140 14.72 -11.92 -7.66
N ARG A 141 14.80 -12.32 -8.90
CA ARG A 141 16.02 -12.85 -9.49
C ARG A 141 17.09 -11.78 -9.60
N PHE A 142 16.73 -10.57 -10.05
CA PHE A 142 17.67 -9.45 -10.18
C PHE A 142 18.29 -9.06 -8.83
N SER A 143 17.48 -9.05 -7.74
CA SER A 143 17.94 -8.66 -6.41
C SER A 143 18.80 -9.73 -5.71
N SER A 144 18.68 -10.99 -6.11
CA SER A 144 19.33 -12.11 -5.43
C SER A 144 20.52 -12.73 -6.19
N ASP A 145 20.65 -12.47 -7.50
CA ASP A 145 21.67 -13.08 -8.36
C ASP A 145 22.53 -12.02 -9.05
N LYS A 146 23.77 -11.90 -8.60
CA LYS A 146 24.74 -10.93 -9.14
C LYS A 146 25.03 -11.16 -10.63
N THR A 147 25.10 -12.40 -11.06
CA THR A 147 25.34 -12.73 -12.46
C THR A 147 24.20 -12.27 -13.34
N TYR A 148 22.98 -12.50 -12.88
CA TYR A 148 21.78 -12.03 -13.54
C TYR A 148 21.68 -10.50 -13.57
N GLN A 149 22.04 -9.83 -12.46
CA GLN A 149 22.13 -8.37 -12.40
C GLN A 149 23.09 -7.84 -13.47
N ASN A 150 24.29 -8.39 -13.52
CA ASN A 150 25.33 -7.93 -14.46
C ASN A 150 24.91 -8.12 -15.91
N SER A 151 24.13 -9.15 -16.23
CA SER A 151 23.66 -9.41 -17.59
C SER A 151 22.52 -8.49 -18.02
N HIS A 152 21.80 -7.86 -17.08
CA HIS A 152 20.63 -7.04 -17.33
C HIS A 152 20.84 -5.55 -17.07
N ILE A 153 21.98 -5.15 -16.55
CA ILE A 153 22.35 -3.75 -16.41
C ILE A 153 22.95 -3.29 -17.74
N LEU A 154 22.35 -2.26 -18.33
CA LEU A 154 22.99 -1.53 -19.41
C LEU A 154 24.23 -0.90 -18.85
N ASN A 155 25.37 -1.38 -19.28
CA ASN A 155 26.67 -0.92 -18.80
C ASN A 155 27.26 0.06 -19.80
N PRO A 156 27.05 1.38 -19.62
CA PRO A 156 27.68 2.39 -20.45
C PRO A 156 29.13 2.65 -20.06
N PHE A 157 29.62 1.95 -19.07
CA PHE A 157 30.95 2.15 -18.51
C PHE A 157 31.94 1.09 -18.99
#